data_8cce3ab19e51512f4975ce050908b7ba
#
_entry.id   8cce3ab19e51512f4975ce050908b7ba
#
_cell.length_a   1.000
_cell.length_b   1.000
_cell.length_c   1.000
_cell.angle_alpha   90.00
_cell.angle_beta   90.00
_cell.angle_gamma   90.00
#
_symmetry.space_group_name_H-M   'P 1'
#
loop_
_entity.id
_entity.type
_entity.pdbx_description
1 polymer ?
#
loop_
_entity_poly.entity_id
_entity_poly.type
_entity_poly.pdbx_seq_one_letter_code
_entity_poly.pdbx_strand_id
1 'polypeptide(L)'
;MLPNYSILHKQDIFITEKYEPDIRRDELSFLSRSFERHFNERPYLHHTCYLFLTKTTKERSRQQSNWNTLCRGFLVPKEIRDKETVERFMEAVGQFESIVNDSGLVRLERLTTEEITGTENEPGIIERYLTLSADGTTMLQDMQLNPDGMRIGDKRLCLHTLSDLDDLPGKVKTDGRYERLSTDRSDCRLSYAAPVGVMLPCDHIYNQWIFIDDSNENLSRFEKAAKNMQSLSRYSRSNQINKEWLDEYLNEAHSNGLQSVRCHCNIIAWAENGHELRRVKNDVGSALALMECTPHHNTTDLPALYWAGIPGNEADFPAEETFYTFTGQALCFFTAETCYRNSLSPFGIRMVDRLTGKPVFLDISDLPMKKGIVTNRNKFILGPSGSGKSFFTNHLVRQYWEKV
;
A
#
# COMPACT_ATOMS: atom_id res chain seq x y z
N MET A 1 9.47 20.28 -1.05
CA MET A 1 9.97 19.14 -0.25
C MET A 1 9.25 19.13 1.09
N LEU A 2 8.86 17.96 1.60
CA LEU A 2 8.23 17.88 2.91
C LEU A 2 9.24 18.31 4.00
N PRO A 3 8.82 19.03 5.05
CA PRO A 3 9.71 19.51 6.10
C PRO A 3 10.26 18.35 6.96
N ASN A 4 11.43 18.54 7.58
CA ASN A 4 12.00 17.57 8.52
C ASN A 4 10.98 17.17 9.59
N TYR A 5 11.05 15.94 10.08
CA TYR A 5 10.10 15.31 11.00
C TYR A 5 8.69 15.22 10.43
N SER A 6 8.59 14.93 9.14
CA SER A 6 7.38 14.49 8.48
C SER A 6 7.41 12.97 8.32
N ILE A 7 6.24 12.36 8.36
CA ILE A 7 6.04 10.94 8.13
C ILE A 7 5.16 10.79 6.90
N LEU A 8 5.63 10.03 5.94
CA LEU A 8 4.87 9.59 4.79
C LEU A 8 4.48 8.14 5.02
N HIS A 9 3.19 7.89 5.21
CA HIS A 9 2.65 6.55 5.40
C HIS A 9 1.73 6.21 4.24
N LYS A 10 2.12 5.22 3.44
CA LYS A 10 1.28 4.65 2.39
C LYS A 10 0.67 3.35 2.91
N GLN A 11 -0.63 3.23 2.76
CA GLN A 11 -1.39 2.08 3.21
C GLN A 11 -2.21 1.53 2.05
N ASP A 12 -1.92 0.29 1.68
CA ASP A 12 -2.66 -0.49 0.69
C ASP A 12 -3.51 -1.51 1.42
N ILE A 13 -4.82 -1.40 1.30
CA ILE A 13 -5.79 -2.28 1.96
C ILE A 13 -6.43 -3.17 0.90
N PHE A 14 -6.35 -4.48 1.11
CA PHE A 14 -6.93 -5.50 0.24
C PHE A 14 -7.96 -6.30 1.05
N ILE A 15 -9.22 -6.17 0.69
CA ILE A 15 -10.32 -6.88 1.37
C ILE A 15 -11.15 -7.64 0.34
N THR A 16 -11.50 -8.85 0.67
CA THR A 16 -12.38 -9.70 -0.15
C THR A 16 -13.79 -9.15 -0.15
N GLU A 17 -14.27 -8.81 -1.34
CA GLU A 17 -15.64 -8.34 -1.59
C GLU A 17 -16.38 -9.30 -2.52
N LYS A 18 -17.71 -9.23 -2.48
CA LYS A 18 -18.58 -9.86 -3.44
C LYS A 18 -19.09 -8.83 -4.43
N TYR A 19 -19.15 -9.24 -5.69
CA TYR A 19 -19.70 -8.39 -6.74
C TYR A 19 -21.21 -8.24 -6.57
N GLU A 20 -21.67 -7.00 -6.52
CA GLU A 20 -23.10 -6.66 -6.60
C GLU A 20 -23.42 -6.09 -7.97
N PRO A 21 -24.33 -6.72 -8.73
CA PRO A 21 -24.67 -6.25 -10.06
C PRO A 21 -25.57 -5.00 -10.00
N ASP A 22 -25.21 -3.98 -10.78
CA ASP A 22 -25.97 -2.72 -10.91
C ASP A 22 -27.27 -2.87 -11.69
N ILE A 23 -27.56 -4.04 -12.28
CA ILE A 23 -28.66 -4.25 -13.24
C ILE A 23 -29.74 -5.13 -12.62
N ARG A 24 -31.00 -4.74 -12.81
CA ARG A 24 -32.15 -5.55 -12.41
C ARG A 24 -32.15 -6.89 -13.13
N ARG A 25 -32.17 -7.98 -12.37
CA ARG A 25 -32.03 -9.36 -12.87
C ARG A 25 -33.14 -9.79 -13.84
N ASP A 26 -34.31 -9.16 -13.75
CA ASP A 26 -35.49 -9.52 -14.51
C ASP A 26 -35.45 -9.12 -15.99
N GLU A 27 -34.59 -8.15 -16.31
CA GLU A 27 -34.45 -7.61 -17.68
C GLU A 27 -33.31 -8.27 -18.47
N LEU A 28 -32.55 -9.19 -17.86
CA LEU A 28 -31.37 -9.78 -18.48
C LEU A 28 -31.70 -11.00 -19.31
N SER A 29 -31.04 -11.16 -20.46
CA SER A 29 -31.04 -12.42 -21.23
C SER A 29 -30.47 -13.58 -20.41
N PHE A 30 -30.74 -14.82 -20.83
CA PHE A 30 -30.20 -16.02 -20.18
C PHE A 30 -28.65 -15.96 -20.06
N LEU A 31 -27.96 -15.52 -21.12
CA LEU A 31 -26.51 -15.44 -21.15
C LEU A 31 -26.01 -14.35 -20.18
N SER A 32 -26.69 -13.22 -20.10
CA SER A 32 -26.32 -12.14 -19.17
C SER A 32 -26.54 -12.56 -17.73
N ARG A 33 -27.63 -13.26 -17.41
CA ARG A 33 -27.85 -13.84 -16.08
C ARG A 33 -26.78 -14.85 -15.69
N SER A 34 -26.36 -15.68 -16.65
CA SER A 34 -25.26 -16.65 -16.40
C SER A 34 -23.93 -15.95 -16.16
N PHE A 35 -23.67 -14.85 -16.87
CA PHE A 35 -22.48 -14.03 -16.70
C PHE A 35 -22.48 -13.33 -15.35
N GLU A 36 -23.59 -12.69 -14.97
CA GLU A 36 -23.75 -12.05 -13.65
C GLU A 36 -23.56 -13.07 -12.52
N ARG A 37 -24.18 -14.26 -12.65
CA ARG A 37 -24.01 -15.33 -11.66
C ARG A 37 -22.55 -15.74 -11.51
N HIS A 38 -21.79 -15.81 -12.62
CA HIS A 38 -20.37 -16.12 -12.60
C HIS A 38 -19.56 -15.13 -11.74
N PHE A 39 -19.86 -13.83 -11.81
CA PHE A 39 -19.19 -12.82 -10.97
C PHE A 39 -19.67 -12.87 -9.52
N ASN A 40 -20.98 -13.05 -9.28
CA ASN A 40 -21.53 -13.15 -7.93
C ASN A 40 -20.99 -14.35 -7.14
N GLU A 41 -20.65 -15.43 -7.82
CA GLU A 41 -20.11 -16.64 -7.20
C GLU A 41 -18.61 -16.54 -6.90
N ARG A 42 -17.92 -15.52 -7.42
CA ARG A 42 -16.47 -15.36 -7.28
C ARG A 42 -16.14 -14.08 -6.51
N PRO A 43 -15.68 -14.20 -5.27
CA PRO A 43 -15.16 -13.05 -4.55
C PRO A 43 -13.92 -12.51 -5.25
N TYR A 44 -13.66 -11.22 -5.10
CA TYR A 44 -12.47 -10.55 -5.61
C TYR A 44 -11.82 -9.71 -4.51
N LEU A 45 -10.53 -9.45 -4.62
CA LEU A 45 -9.84 -8.54 -3.72
C LEU A 45 -10.07 -7.10 -4.16
N HIS A 46 -10.77 -6.34 -3.33
CA HIS A 46 -10.87 -4.89 -3.49
C HIS A 46 -9.63 -4.24 -2.89
N HIS A 47 -8.99 -3.41 -3.68
CA HIS A 47 -7.83 -2.64 -3.27
C HIS A 47 -8.19 -1.17 -3.10
N THR A 48 -7.86 -0.61 -1.95
CA THR A 48 -7.87 0.82 -1.69
C THR A 48 -6.47 1.27 -1.26
N CYS A 49 -6.04 2.43 -1.72
CA CYS A 49 -4.73 2.99 -1.43
C CYS A 49 -4.88 4.37 -0.81
N TYR A 50 -4.26 4.56 0.35
CA TYR A 50 -4.24 5.83 1.08
C TYR A 50 -2.82 6.29 1.29
N LEU A 51 -2.64 7.61 1.33
CA LEU A 51 -1.37 8.26 1.62
C LEU A 51 -1.59 9.28 2.74
N PHE A 52 -0.99 9.03 3.89
CA PHE A 52 -1.06 9.91 5.05
C PHE A 52 0.25 10.70 5.19
N LEU A 53 0.10 12.00 5.37
CA LEU A 53 1.21 12.91 5.63
C LEU A 53 1.05 13.47 7.03
N THR A 54 1.96 13.10 7.93
CA THR A 54 1.91 13.51 9.32
C THR A 54 3.11 14.35 9.68
N LYS A 55 2.91 15.47 10.38
CA LYS A 55 3.97 16.28 10.97
C LYS A 55 4.18 15.87 12.41
N THR A 56 5.43 15.58 12.78
CA THR A 56 5.81 15.23 14.14
C THR A 56 6.96 16.12 14.65
N THR A 57 7.39 15.93 15.89
CA THR A 57 8.55 16.60 16.48
C THR A 57 9.75 15.65 16.55
N LYS A 58 10.95 16.21 16.71
CA LYS A 58 12.19 15.44 16.89
C LYS A 58 12.10 14.46 18.07
N GLU A 59 11.51 14.89 19.16
CA GLU A 59 11.38 14.07 20.38
C GLU A 59 10.43 12.91 20.15
N ARG A 60 9.29 13.17 19.53
CA ARG A 60 8.27 12.17 19.26
C ARG A 60 8.70 11.18 18.18
N SER A 61 9.43 11.61 17.16
CA SER A 61 9.95 10.73 16.12
C SER A 61 10.97 9.69 16.60
N ARG A 62 11.53 9.90 17.80
CA ARG A 62 12.52 9.00 18.45
C ARG A 62 11.95 8.22 19.63
N GLN A 63 10.65 8.24 19.78
CA GLN A 63 9.97 7.51 20.86
C GLN A 63 10.11 5.99 20.65
N GLN A 64 10.54 5.28 21.70
CA GLN A 64 10.81 3.84 21.62
C GLN A 64 9.63 2.96 22.02
N SER A 65 8.63 3.51 22.69
CA SER A 65 7.53 2.72 23.24
C SER A 65 6.20 3.46 23.23
N ASN A 66 5.12 2.76 22.90
CA ASN A 66 3.75 3.27 22.98
C ASN A 66 3.27 3.57 24.41
N TRP A 67 3.94 3.00 25.42
CA TRP A 67 3.64 3.32 26.82
C TRP A 67 3.78 4.80 27.14
N ASN A 68 4.70 5.48 26.45
CA ASN A 68 4.86 6.93 26.58
C ASN A 68 3.62 7.70 26.09
N THR A 69 2.84 7.15 25.17
CA THR A 69 1.59 7.75 24.69
C THR A 69 0.53 7.75 25.79
N LEU A 70 0.42 6.67 26.54
CA LEU A 70 -0.52 6.54 27.67
C LEU A 70 -0.15 7.47 28.85
N CYS A 71 1.12 7.79 28.98
CA CYS A 71 1.64 8.66 30.06
C CYS A 71 1.66 10.16 29.69
N ARG A 72 1.20 10.56 28.50
CA ARG A 72 1.19 11.96 28.08
C ARG A 72 0.14 12.75 28.87
N GLY A 73 0.54 13.93 29.33
CA GLY A 73 -0.37 14.87 29.98
C GLY A 73 -1.37 15.55 29.02
N PHE A 74 -1.17 15.39 27.69
CA PHE A 74 -2.01 15.99 26.66
C PHE A 74 -2.18 15.03 25.48
N LEU A 75 -3.43 14.78 25.09
CA LEU A 75 -3.76 13.97 23.89
C LEU A 75 -3.43 14.71 22.59
N VAL A 76 -3.63 16.03 22.59
CA VAL A 76 -3.41 16.87 21.41
C VAL A 76 -2.00 17.48 21.48
N PRO A 77 -1.16 17.31 20.46
CA PRO A 77 0.16 17.95 20.39
C PRO A 77 0.04 19.47 20.48
N LYS A 78 0.99 20.10 21.17
CA LYS A 78 1.01 21.57 21.34
C LYS A 78 1.18 22.30 20.01
N GLU A 79 1.85 21.67 19.07
CA GLU A 79 2.17 22.16 17.74
C GLU A 79 0.93 22.42 16.88
N ILE A 80 -0.16 21.68 17.09
CA ILE A 80 -1.45 21.92 16.41
C ILE A 80 -2.04 23.30 16.78
N ARG A 81 -1.63 23.87 17.93
CA ARG A 81 -2.07 25.19 18.37
C ARG A 81 -1.25 26.34 17.75
N ASP A 82 -0.10 26.02 17.18
CA ASP A 82 0.72 26.99 16.47
C ASP A 82 0.26 27.09 15.01
N LYS A 83 -0.51 28.13 14.72
CA LYS A 83 -1.06 28.36 13.39
C LYS A 83 0.01 28.47 12.31
N GLU A 84 1.13 29.10 12.60
CA GLU A 84 2.22 29.28 11.62
C GLU A 84 2.86 27.94 11.23
N THR A 85 3.04 27.03 12.18
CA THR A 85 3.54 25.68 11.92
C THR A 85 2.55 24.87 11.10
N VAL A 86 1.24 24.96 11.41
CA VAL A 86 0.18 24.27 10.65
C VAL A 86 0.10 24.82 9.22
N GLU A 87 0.09 26.14 9.04
CA GLU A 87 0.03 26.78 7.71
C GLU A 87 1.23 26.37 6.85
N ARG A 88 2.45 26.44 7.37
CA ARG A 88 3.67 25.99 6.66
C ARG A 88 3.62 24.51 6.27
N PHE A 89 3.08 23.67 7.13
CA PHE A 89 2.93 22.25 6.81
C PHE A 89 1.88 22.04 5.70
N MET A 90 0.75 22.73 5.78
CA MET A 90 -0.30 22.65 4.76
C MET A 90 0.15 23.19 3.39
N GLU A 91 0.98 24.23 3.37
CA GLU A 91 1.63 24.70 2.14
C GLU A 91 2.56 23.64 1.54
N ALA A 92 3.39 22.98 2.36
CA ALA A 92 4.27 21.92 1.91
C ALA A 92 3.49 20.71 1.38
N VAL A 93 2.37 20.35 2.01
CA VAL A 93 1.45 19.31 1.53
C VAL A 93 0.84 19.69 0.19
N GLY A 94 0.40 20.95 0.02
CA GLY A 94 -0.13 21.45 -1.25
C GLY A 94 0.91 21.41 -2.38
N GLN A 95 2.15 21.79 -2.11
CA GLN A 95 3.26 21.69 -3.07
C GLN A 95 3.53 20.21 -3.44
N PHE A 96 3.57 19.31 -2.46
CA PHE A 96 3.77 17.88 -2.69
C PHE A 96 2.65 17.31 -3.57
N GLU A 97 1.39 17.61 -3.26
CA GLU A 97 0.21 17.19 -4.04
C GLU A 97 0.30 17.67 -5.49
N SER A 98 0.64 18.96 -5.71
CA SER A 98 0.80 19.51 -7.06
C SER A 98 1.88 18.79 -7.85
N ILE A 99 3.06 18.59 -7.26
CA ILE A 99 4.19 17.91 -7.93
C ILE A 99 3.79 16.47 -8.34
N VAL A 100 3.13 15.74 -7.45
CA VAL A 100 2.72 14.36 -7.73
C VAL A 100 1.65 14.33 -8.81
N ASN A 101 0.63 15.20 -8.74
CA ASN A 101 -0.44 15.27 -9.74
C ASN A 101 0.07 15.74 -11.12
N ASP A 102 1.00 16.71 -11.14
CA ASP A 102 1.60 17.22 -12.37
C ASP A 102 2.51 16.18 -13.06
N SER A 103 3.00 15.19 -12.33
CA SER A 103 3.76 14.08 -12.92
C SER A 103 2.93 13.25 -13.91
N GLY A 104 1.61 13.26 -13.79
CA GLY A 104 0.69 12.47 -14.60
C GLY A 104 0.74 10.95 -14.33
N LEU A 105 1.57 10.50 -13.40
CA LEU A 105 1.73 9.08 -13.07
C LEU A 105 0.74 8.63 -11.99
N VAL A 106 0.48 9.49 -11.01
CA VAL A 106 -0.43 9.23 -9.89
C VAL A 106 -1.32 10.46 -9.72
N ARG A 107 -2.57 10.24 -9.35
CA ARG A 107 -3.50 11.29 -8.97
C ARG A 107 -3.83 11.17 -7.48
N LEU A 108 -3.53 12.23 -6.74
CA LEU A 108 -3.90 12.37 -5.34
C LEU A 108 -5.21 13.15 -5.23
N GLU A 109 -6.13 12.67 -4.42
CA GLU A 109 -7.38 13.33 -4.06
C GLU A 109 -7.44 13.43 -2.54
N ARG A 110 -7.69 14.63 -2.01
CA ARG A 110 -7.79 14.83 -0.56
C ARG A 110 -9.07 14.20 -0.05
N LEU A 111 -8.94 13.47 1.06
CA LEU A 111 -10.08 12.91 1.75
C LEU A 111 -10.84 14.00 2.51
N THR A 112 -12.15 13.89 2.52
CA THR A 112 -13.02 14.70 3.35
C THR A 112 -13.04 14.19 4.79
N THR A 113 -13.51 15.00 5.72
CA THR A 113 -13.69 14.57 7.11
C THR A 113 -14.65 13.39 7.22
N GLU A 114 -15.70 13.39 6.41
CA GLU A 114 -16.71 12.32 6.37
C GLU A 114 -16.12 10.98 5.87
N GLU A 115 -15.26 11.01 4.86
CA GLU A 115 -14.55 9.82 4.39
C GLU A 115 -13.59 9.25 5.45
N ILE A 116 -13.03 10.12 6.32
CA ILE A 116 -12.12 9.69 7.40
C ILE A 116 -12.88 9.12 8.58
N THR A 117 -13.89 9.85 9.07
CA THR A 117 -14.60 9.53 10.32
C THR A 117 -15.84 8.67 10.12
N GLY A 118 -16.37 8.60 8.91
CA GLY A 118 -17.64 7.95 8.59
C GLY A 118 -18.86 8.84 8.78
N THR A 119 -19.97 8.35 8.28
CA THR A 119 -21.31 8.92 8.43
C THR A 119 -22.25 7.86 9.00
N GLU A 120 -23.49 8.24 9.32
CA GLU A 120 -24.50 7.25 9.80
C GLU A 120 -24.77 6.10 8.82
N ASN A 121 -24.53 6.32 7.53
CA ASN A 121 -24.83 5.37 6.46
C ASN A 121 -23.60 4.68 5.86
N GLU A 122 -22.42 5.32 5.97
CA GLU A 122 -21.18 4.83 5.34
C GLU A 122 -20.04 4.91 6.35
N PRO A 123 -19.31 3.79 6.57
CA PRO A 123 -18.17 3.76 7.48
C PRO A 123 -17.00 4.55 6.92
N GLY A 124 -16.32 5.28 7.79
CA GLY A 124 -15.07 5.96 7.45
C GLY A 124 -13.87 5.01 7.40
N ILE A 125 -12.74 5.55 6.97
CA ILE A 125 -11.48 4.79 6.89
C ILE A 125 -11.06 4.25 8.25
N ILE A 126 -11.23 5.05 9.32
CA ILE A 126 -10.89 4.64 10.69
C ILE A 126 -11.75 3.45 11.12
N GLU A 127 -13.05 3.50 10.87
CA GLU A 127 -13.97 2.41 11.21
C GLU A 127 -13.66 1.14 10.43
N ARG A 128 -13.39 1.26 9.12
CA ARG A 128 -12.97 0.13 8.27
C ARG A 128 -11.66 -0.50 8.74
N TYR A 129 -10.71 0.31 9.18
CA TYR A 129 -9.46 -0.18 9.74
C TYR A 129 -9.68 -0.94 11.05
N LEU A 130 -10.54 -0.42 11.94
CA LEU A 130 -10.84 -1.04 13.22
C LEU A 130 -11.69 -2.31 13.12
N THR A 131 -12.50 -2.45 12.08
CA THR A 131 -13.34 -3.63 11.84
C THR A 131 -12.74 -4.63 10.85
N LEU A 132 -11.76 -4.21 10.06
CA LEU A 132 -11.18 -4.97 8.95
C LEU A 132 -12.24 -5.50 7.99
N SER A 133 -13.27 -4.71 7.71
CA SER A 133 -14.43 -5.07 6.90
C SER A 133 -14.66 -4.04 5.80
N ALA A 134 -15.08 -4.51 4.61
CA ALA A 134 -15.37 -3.65 3.48
C ALA A 134 -16.68 -2.88 3.65
N ASP A 135 -17.68 -3.53 4.19
CA ASP A 135 -19.05 -3.00 4.31
C ASP A 135 -19.28 -2.13 5.55
N GLY A 136 -18.37 -2.20 6.54
CA GLY A 136 -18.37 -1.36 7.74
C GLY A 136 -19.66 -1.36 8.57
N THR A 137 -20.59 -2.24 8.22
CA THR A 137 -21.88 -2.38 8.94
C THR A 137 -21.71 -3.08 10.27
N THR A 138 -20.53 -3.59 10.55
CA THR A 138 -20.21 -4.28 11.80
C THR A 138 -19.90 -3.28 12.91
N MET A 139 -20.58 -3.45 14.04
CA MET A 139 -20.26 -2.73 15.27
C MET A 139 -18.78 -2.90 15.62
N LEU A 140 -18.17 -1.90 16.27
CA LEU A 140 -16.82 -2.03 16.82
C LEU A 140 -16.69 -3.35 17.58
N GLN A 141 -15.68 -4.13 17.23
CA GLN A 141 -15.46 -5.46 17.78
C GLN A 141 -14.38 -5.42 18.84
N ASP A 142 -14.45 -6.35 19.78
CA ASP A 142 -13.41 -6.49 20.80
C ASP A 142 -12.05 -6.80 20.18
N MET A 143 -11.04 -6.06 20.61
CA MET A 143 -9.64 -6.33 20.29
C MET A 143 -9.01 -7.13 21.41
N GLN A 144 -8.52 -8.32 21.09
CA GLN A 144 -7.87 -9.20 22.04
C GLN A 144 -6.39 -9.33 21.67
N LEU A 145 -5.53 -9.05 22.65
CA LEU A 145 -4.08 -9.22 22.53
C LEU A 145 -3.69 -10.53 23.21
N ASN A 146 -3.24 -11.48 22.42
CA ASN A 146 -2.83 -12.80 22.90
C ASN A 146 -1.34 -13.01 22.62
N PRO A 147 -0.65 -13.89 23.36
CA PRO A 147 0.75 -14.23 23.07
C PRO A 147 0.99 -14.73 21.64
N ASP A 148 -0.03 -15.35 21.05
CA ASP A 148 0.04 -15.92 19.68
C ASP A 148 -0.33 -14.91 18.57
N GLY A 149 -0.68 -13.68 18.94
CA GLY A 149 -1.07 -12.62 18.01
C GLY A 149 -2.29 -11.82 18.48
N MET A 150 -2.80 -11.00 17.60
CA MET A 150 -3.95 -10.13 17.83
C MET A 150 -5.22 -10.71 17.21
N ARG A 151 -6.36 -10.46 17.83
CA ARG A 151 -7.68 -10.82 17.32
C ARG A 151 -8.62 -9.61 17.34
N ILE A 152 -9.36 -9.41 16.27
CA ILE A 152 -10.41 -8.40 16.16
C ILE A 152 -11.70 -9.13 15.80
N GLY A 153 -12.63 -9.22 16.74
CA GLY A 153 -13.81 -10.05 16.58
C GLY A 153 -13.47 -11.49 16.24
N ASP A 154 -13.93 -11.98 15.10
CA ASP A 154 -13.63 -13.33 14.61
C ASP A 154 -12.32 -13.43 13.82
N LYS A 155 -11.73 -12.31 13.44
CA LYS A 155 -10.52 -12.25 12.63
C LYS A 155 -9.27 -12.39 13.49
N ARG A 156 -8.40 -13.32 13.11
CA ARG A 156 -7.09 -13.54 13.71
C ARG A 156 -6.03 -12.94 12.82
N LEU A 157 -5.21 -12.04 13.35
CA LEU A 157 -4.21 -11.29 12.62
C LEU A 157 -2.83 -11.95 12.75
N CYS A 158 -2.04 -11.82 11.70
CA CYS A 158 -0.61 -12.07 11.72
C CYS A 158 0.12 -10.87 11.13
N LEU A 159 1.33 -10.62 11.61
CA LEU A 159 2.19 -9.53 11.19
C LEU A 159 3.53 -10.08 10.68
N HIS A 160 3.93 -9.60 9.51
CA HIS A 160 5.28 -9.77 8.99
C HIS A 160 5.91 -8.39 8.83
N THR A 161 7.12 -8.22 9.33
CA THR A 161 7.84 -6.93 9.32
C THR A 161 9.10 -7.01 8.46
N LEU A 162 9.44 -5.89 7.86
CA LEU A 162 10.73 -5.56 7.29
C LEU A 162 11.23 -4.33 8.07
N SER A 163 11.92 -4.58 9.15
CA SER A 163 12.39 -3.57 10.12
C SER A 163 13.91 -3.54 10.24
N ASP A 164 14.60 -4.53 9.68
CA ASP A 164 16.06 -4.62 9.71
C ASP A 164 16.63 -4.64 8.28
N LEU A 165 17.87 -4.12 8.14
CA LEU A 165 18.60 -4.17 6.86
C LEU A 165 18.94 -5.60 6.43
N ASP A 166 19.14 -6.49 7.38
CA ASP A 166 19.42 -7.90 7.10
C ASP A 166 18.24 -8.65 6.46
N ASP A 167 17.03 -8.09 6.57
CA ASP A 167 15.81 -8.63 5.96
C ASP A 167 15.68 -8.29 4.48
N LEU A 168 16.45 -7.32 4.01
CA LEU A 168 16.29 -6.71 2.71
C LEU A 168 17.28 -7.29 1.70
N PRO A 169 16.90 -7.34 0.40
CA PRO A 169 17.81 -7.79 -0.64
C PRO A 169 18.93 -6.77 -0.88
N GLY A 170 20.11 -7.25 -1.23
CA GLY A 170 21.23 -6.37 -1.60
C GLY A 170 21.00 -5.52 -2.85
N LYS A 171 20.02 -5.90 -3.70
CA LYS A 171 19.62 -5.17 -4.92
C LYS A 171 18.15 -5.35 -5.20
N VAL A 172 17.48 -4.27 -5.59
CA VAL A 172 16.09 -4.27 -6.01
C VAL A 172 16.02 -4.21 -7.54
N LYS A 173 15.24 -5.11 -8.16
CA LYS A 173 14.92 -5.06 -9.59
C LYS A 173 13.79 -4.06 -9.80
N THR A 174 14.05 -3.01 -10.58
CA THR A 174 13.08 -1.95 -10.88
C THR A 174 12.25 -2.20 -12.14
N ASP A 175 12.60 -3.20 -12.95
CA ASP A 175 11.93 -3.56 -14.20
C ASP A 175 11.19 -4.90 -14.11
N GLY A 176 10.39 -5.08 -13.07
CA GLY A 176 9.65 -6.31 -12.81
C GLY A 176 8.68 -6.69 -13.94
N ARG A 177 9.15 -7.45 -14.95
CA ARG A 177 8.29 -8.06 -15.97
C ARG A 177 7.56 -9.25 -15.36
N TYR A 178 6.24 -9.24 -15.43
CA TYR A 178 5.42 -10.33 -14.95
C TYR A 178 5.10 -11.31 -16.08
N GLU A 179 5.82 -12.43 -16.13
CA GLU A 179 5.80 -13.37 -17.25
C GLU A 179 4.43 -13.99 -17.52
N ARG A 180 3.61 -14.23 -16.50
CA ARG A 180 2.26 -14.81 -16.67
C ARG A 180 1.31 -13.96 -17.51
N LEU A 181 1.51 -12.64 -17.52
CA LEU A 181 0.66 -11.68 -18.23
C LEU A 181 1.40 -11.00 -19.39
N SER A 182 2.71 -11.17 -19.48
CA SER A 182 3.53 -10.66 -20.57
C SER A 182 3.47 -11.56 -21.80
N THR A 183 3.68 -10.96 -22.97
CA THR A 183 3.75 -11.65 -24.24
C THR A 183 4.99 -11.16 -24.99
N ASP A 184 5.32 -11.79 -26.14
CA ASP A 184 6.45 -11.35 -26.99
C ASP A 184 6.31 -9.91 -27.51
N ARG A 185 5.12 -9.32 -27.40
CA ARG A 185 4.79 -7.99 -27.96
C ARG A 185 4.28 -6.99 -26.92
N SER A 186 4.05 -7.40 -25.69
CA SER A 186 3.59 -6.53 -24.62
C SER A 186 4.10 -7.00 -23.27
N ASP A 187 4.74 -6.10 -22.55
CA ASP A 187 5.21 -6.34 -21.19
C ASP A 187 4.13 -5.91 -20.20
N CYS A 188 3.75 -6.82 -19.31
CA CYS A 188 3.07 -6.45 -18.07
C CYS A 188 4.14 -6.22 -17.02
N ARG A 189 4.33 -4.97 -16.61
CA ARG A 189 5.32 -4.60 -15.60
C ARG A 189 4.61 -4.34 -14.29
N LEU A 190 5.16 -4.88 -13.21
CA LEU A 190 4.67 -4.69 -11.85
C LEU A 190 5.77 -4.06 -11.00
N SER A 191 5.37 -3.32 -9.96
CA SER A 191 6.31 -2.78 -8.99
C SER A 191 7.01 -3.90 -8.23
N TYR A 192 8.17 -3.59 -7.66
CA TYR A 192 8.95 -4.55 -6.88
C TYR A 192 8.13 -5.16 -5.74
N ALA A 193 7.32 -4.36 -5.07
CA ALA A 193 6.49 -4.79 -3.94
C ALA A 193 5.14 -5.42 -4.34
N ALA A 194 4.85 -5.60 -5.64
CA ALA A 194 3.60 -6.23 -6.10
C ALA A 194 3.31 -7.62 -5.47
N PRO A 195 4.31 -8.47 -5.17
CA PRO A 195 4.07 -9.75 -4.49
C PRO A 195 3.37 -9.63 -3.14
N VAL A 196 3.68 -8.61 -2.34
CA VAL A 196 3.04 -8.34 -1.04
C VAL A 196 1.86 -7.36 -1.14
N GLY A 197 1.58 -6.86 -2.32
CA GLY A 197 0.42 -6.04 -2.64
C GLY A 197 -0.62 -6.83 -3.44
N VAL A 198 -0.87 -6.40 -4.67
CA VAL A 198 -1.92 -6.88 -5.56
C VAL A 198 -1.85 -8.39 -5.90
N MET A 199 -0.70 -9.02 -5.75
CA MET A 199 -0.51 -10.45 -6.04
C MET A 199 -0.77 -11.38 -4.85
N LEU A 200 -0.87 -10.84 -3.63
CA LEU A 200 -1.12 -11.63 -2.42
C LEU A 200 -2.62 -12.02 -2.35
N PRO A 201 -2.97 -13.32 -2.35
CA PRO A 201 -4.34 -13.78 -2.53
C PRO A 201 -5.14 -13.89 -1.21
N CYS A 202 -4.97 -12.98 -0.29
CA CYS A 202 -5.68 -12.97 1.00
C CYS A 202 -6.02 -11.55 1.42
N ASP A 203 -6.87 -11.41 2.43
CA ASP A 203 -7.18 -10.14 3.06
C ASP A 203 -5.97 -9.65 3.85
N HIS A 204 -5.50 -8.46 3.53
CA HIS A 204 -4.31 -7.89 4.17
C HIS A 204 -4.23 -6.38 4.04
N ILE A 205 -3.40 -5.79 4.87
CA ILE A 205 -2.95 -4.40 4.78
C ILE A 205 -1.44 -4.42 4.59
N TYR A 206 -0.97 -3.80 3.53
CA TYR A 206 0.45 -3.53 3.32
C TYR A 206 0.74 -2.08 3.66
N ASN A 207 1.51 -1.86 4.72
CA ASN A 207 1.89 -0.55 5.21
C ASN A 207 3.35 -0.24 4.87
N GLN A 208 3.61 0.99 4.42
CA GLN A 208 4.94 1.49 4.11
C GLN A 208 5.12 2.86 4.74
N TRP A 209 6.12 3.02 5.60
CA TRP A 209 6.46 4.29 6.24
C TRP A 209 7.80 4.80 5.78
N ILE A 210 7.86 6.10 5.50
CA ILE A 210 9.10 6.85 5.30
C ILE A 210 9.12 8.00 6.29
N PHE A 211 10.08 7.96 7.20
CA PHE A 211 10.28 8.98 8.22
C PHE A 211 11.35 9.96 7.72
N ILE A 212 10.94 11.18 7.42
CA ILE A 212 11.81 12.25 6.91
C ILE A 212 12.39 13.00 8.10
N ASP A 213 13.50 12.48 8.62
CA ASP A 213 14.26 13.13 9.70
C ASP A 213 15.17 14.22 9.14
N ASP A 214 15.97 14.86 10.02
CA ASP A 214 17.06 15.72 9.59
C ASP A 214 18.22 14.85 9.06
N SER A 215 18.39 14.84 7.73
CA SER A 215 19.41 14.03 7.06
C SER A 215 20.83 14.39 7.52
N ASN A 216 21.14 15.67 7.73
CA ASN A 216 22.46 16.09 8.20
C ASN A 216 22.75 15.59 9.60
N GLU A 217 21.75 15.59 10.47
CA GLU A 217 21.89 15.04 11.82
C GLU A 217 22.12 13.51 11.79
N ASN A 218 21.39 12.80 10.94
CA ASN A 218 21.59 11.37 10.77
C ASN A 218 23.00 11.05 10.25
N LEU A 219 23.45 11.72 9.19
CA LEU A 219 24.79 11.52 8.64
C LEU A 219 25.88 11.85 9.66
N SER A 220 25.76 12.97 10.41
CA SER A 220 26.71 13.32 11.47
C SER A 220 26.76 12.27 12.59
N ARG A 221 25.62 11.63 12.91
CA ARG A 221 25.57 10.51 13.87
C ARG A 221 26.30 9.30 13.33
N PHE A 222 26.13 8.96 12.04
CA PHE A 222 26.83 7.84 11.40
C PHE A 222 28.32 8.09 11.26
N GLU A 223 28.76 9.31 10.98
CA GLU A 223 30.19 9.68 11.01
C GLU A 223 30.82 9.45 12.38
N LYS A 224 30.11 9.82 13.46
CA LYS A 224 30.56 9.55 14.83
C LYS A 224 30.62 8.05 15.11
N ALA A 225 29.61 7.29 14.67
CA ALA A 225 29.59 5.85 14.80
C ALA A 225 30.75 5.19 14.05
N ALA A 226 31.03 5.58 12.81
CA ALA A 226 32.15 5.10 12.02
C ALA A 226 33.50 5.36 12.69
N LYS A 227 33.71 6.57 13.25
CA LYS A 227 34.92 6.92 14.05
C LYS A 227 35.06 6.01 15.29
N ASN A 228 33.96 5.74 15.98
CA ASN A 228 33.98 4.85 17.14
C ASN A 228 34.30 3.41 16.72
N MET A 229 33.69 2.90 15.64
CA MET A 229 33.97 1.57 15.10
C MET A 229 35.40 1.43 14.62
N GLN A 230 36.03 2.49 14.11
CA GLN A 230 37.45 2.49 13.74
C GLN A 230 38.37 2.18 14.91
N SER A 231 38.07 2.70 16.08
CA SER A 231 38.84 2.38 17.30
C SER A 231 38.63 0.93 17.76
N LEU A 232 37.45 0.39 17.54
CA LEU A 232 37.05 -0.95 17.95
C LEU A 232 37.35 -2.02 16.88
N SER A 233 37.63 -1.67 15.65
CA SER A 233 37.89 -2.58 14.53
C SER A 233 39.08 -3.53 14.77
N ARG A 234 40.04 -3.10 15.59
CA ARG A 234 41.19 -3.93 15.98
C ARG A 234 40.84 -5.13 16.88
N TYR A 235 39.67 -5.09 17.53
CA TYR A 235 39.26 -6.09 18.51
C TYR A 235 38.21 -7.08 17.96
N SER A 236 37.52 -6.72 16.86
CA SER A 236 36.46 -7.56 16.28
C SER A 236 36.33 -7.35 14.78
N ARG A 237 36.27 -8.48 14.03
CA ARG A 237 36.00 -8.47 12.59
C ARG A 237 34.62 -7.88 12.27
N SER A 238 33.65 -8.12 13.15
CA SER A 238 32.29 -7.54 13.00
C SER A 238 32.33 -6.00 13.04
N ASN A 239 33.11 -5.41 13.95
CA ASN A 239 33.26 -3.96 14.00
C ASN A 239 33.95 -3.39 12.76
N GLN A 240 34.85 -4.14 12.16
CA GLN A 240 35.48 -3.76 10.90
C GLN A 240 34.46 -3.76 9.75
N ILE A 241 33.66 -4.80 9.62
CA ILE A 241 32.61 -4.92 8.60
C ILE A 241 31.57 -3.80 8.78
N ASN A 242 31.10 -3.57 9.98
CA ASN A 242 30.13 -2.51 10.27
C ASN A 242 30.69 -1.11 9.93
N LYS A 243 32.00 -0.90 10.17
CA LYS A 243 32.66 0.34 9.76
C LYS A 243 32.68 0.49 8.25
N GLU A 244 33.03 -0.57 7.50
CA GLU A 244 33.06 -0.56 6.04
C GLU A 244 31.67 -0.22 5.46
N TRP A 245 30.60 -0.81 5.99
CA TRP A 245 29.21 -0.49 5.59
C TRP A 245 28.82 0.96 5.89
N LEU A 246 29.20 1.47 7.08
CA LEU A 246 28.94 2.88 7.42
C LEU A 246 29.71 3.82 6.50
N ASP A 247 30.97 3.53 6.17
CA ASP A 247 31.78 4.33 5.25
C ASP A 247 31.18 4.31 3.83
N GLU A 248 30.70 3.16 3.34
CA GLU A 248 30.02 3.05 2.05
C GLU A 248 28.73 3.89 2.03
N TYR A 249 27.90 3.76 3.06
CA TYR A 249 26.67 4.55 3.19
C TYR A 249 26.94 6.07 3.19
N LEU A 250 27.91 6.52 3.97
CA LEU A 250 28.31 7.93 4.04
C LEU A 250 28.87 8.44 2.71
N ASN A 251 29.72 7.64 2.07
CA ASN A 251 30.30 7.98 0.76
C ASN A 251 29.21 8.12 -0.30
N GLU A 252 28.24 7.21 -0.35
CA GLU A 252 27.12 7.28 -1.28
C GLU A 252 26.23 8.48 -1.00
N ALA A 253 25.92 8.75 0.28
CA ALA A 253 25.13 9.91 0.69
C ALA A 253 25.76 11.23 0.24
N HIS A 254 27.06 11.42 0.53
CA HIS A 254 27.78 12.66 0.22
C HIS A 254 28.07 12.82 -1.27
N SER A 255 28.46 11.73 -1.96
CA SER A 255 28.81 11.79 -3.41
C SER A 255 27.62 12.09 -4.29
N ASN A 256 26.45 11.58 -3.93
CA ASN A 256 25.22 11.68 -4.72
C ASN A 256 24.21 12.67 -4.14
N GLY A 257 24.50 13.30 -3.01
CA GLY A 257 23.60 14.24 -2.33
C GLY A 257 22.28 13.57 -1.89
N LEU A 258 22.33 12.29 -1.46
CA LEU A 258 21.16 11.51 -1.11
C LEU A 258 20.61 11.87 0.26
N GLN A 259 19.31 11.91 0.38
CA GLN A 259 18.61 12.16 1.64
C GLN A 259 18.49 10.87 2.45
N SER A 260 19.10 10.84 3.63
CA SER A 260 18.94 9.76 4.61
C SER A 260 17.57 9.84 5.27
N VAL A 261 16.84 8.73 5.25
CA VAL A 261 15.52 8.57 5.86
C VAL A 261 15.46 7.28 6.67
N ARG A 262 14.47 7.16 7.56
CA ARG A 262 14.12 5.87 8.15
C ARG A 262 12.93 5.29 7.41
N CYS A 263 12.90 3.97 7.29
CA CYS A 263 11.85 3.25 6.61
C CYS A 263 11.37 2.07 7.45
N HIS A 264 10.13 1.68 7.24
CA HIS A 264 9.55 0.44 7.74
C HIS A 264 8.49 -0.05 6.77
N CYS A 265 8.41 -1.36 6.58
CA CYS A 265 7.33 -1.98 5.83
C CYS A 265 6.77 -3.14 6.64
N ASN A 266 5.45 -3.30 6.63
CA ASN A 266 4.84 -4.49 7.23
C ASN A 266 3.58 -4.93 6.48
N ILE A 267 3.27 -6.20 6.66
CA ILE A 267 2.06 -6.83 6.15
C ILE A 267 1.26 -7.35 7.33
N ILE A 268 0.07 -6.79 7.53
CA ILE A 268 -0.93 -7.28 8.48
C ILE A 268 -1.94 -8.08 7.67
N ALA A 269 -1.98 -9.39 7.86
CA ALA A 269 -2.94 -10.24 7.17
C ALA A 269 -3.79 -11.00 8.19
N TRP A 270 -5.00 -11.42 7.80
CA TRP A 270 -5.92 -12.07 8.71
C TRP A 270 -6.72 -13.18 8.07
N ALA A 271 -7.28 -14.02 8.94
CA ALA A 271 -8.24 -15.05 8.59
C ALA A 271 -9.18 -15.32 9.78
N GLU A 272 -10.36 -15.87 9.51
CA GLU A 272 -11.36 -16.17 10.55
C GLU A 272 -10.98 -17.40 11.39
N ASN A 273 -10.28 -18.37 10.81
CA ASN A 273 -9.90 -19.59 11.52
C ASN A 273 -8.40 -19.88 11.46
N GLY A 274 -7.93 -20.70 12.40
CA GLY A 274 -6.50 -20.97 12.56
C GLY A 274 -5.88 -21.83 11.45
N HIS A 275 -6.66 -22.58 10.68
CA HIS A 275 -6.17 -23.32 9.53
C HIS A 275 -5.90 -22.38 8.35
N GLU A 276 -6.81 -21.49 8.07
CA GLU A 276 -6.64 -20.45 7.05
C GLU A 276 -5.53 -19.48 7.42
N LEU A 277 -5.42 -19.08 8.71
CA LEU A 277 -4.33 -18.21 9.15
C LEU A 277 -2.95 -18.82 8.87
N ARG A 278 -2.80 -20.13 9.02
CA ARG A 278 -1.54 -20.82 8.66
C ARG A 278 -1.23 -20.72 7.18
N ARG A 279 -2.27 -20.86 6.33
CA ARG A 279 -2.13 -20.68 4.89
C ARG A 279 -1.74 -19.24 4.55
N VAL A 280 -2.43 -18.27 5.13
CA VAL A 280 -2.13 -16.84 4.96
C VAL A 280 -0.69 -16.50 5.36
N LYS A 281 -0.20 -17.02 6.51
CA LYS A 281 1.20 -16.85 6.92
C LYS A 281 2.19 -17.40 5.90
N ASN A 282 1.90 -18.57 5.31
CA ASN A 282 2.75 -19.15 4.28
C ASN A 282 2.71 -18.35 2.97
N ASP A 283 1.53 -17.84 2.59
CA ASP A 283 1.37 -17.02 1.39
C ASP A 283 2.15 -15.70 1.51
N VAL A 284 2.07 -15.02 2.67
CA VAL A 284 2.85 -13.81 2.96
C VAL A 284 4.36 -14.11 2.97
N GLY A 285 4.79 -15.18 3.67
CA GLY A 285 6.19 -15.58 3.69
C GLY A 285 6.73 -15.89 2.29
N SER A 286 5.93 -16.56 1.45
CA SER A 286 6.29 -16.85 0.06
C SER A 286 6.38 -15.57 -0.79
N ALA A 287 5.49 -14.61 -0.59
CA ALA A 287 5.51 -13.33 -1.28
C ALA A 287 6.77 -12.52 -0.93
N LEU A 288 7.14 -12.47 0.36
CA LEU A 288 8.39 -11.83 0.80
C LEU A 288 9.63 -12.54 0.25
N ALA A 289 9.63 -13.86 0.21
CA ALA A 289 10.73 -14.63 -0.40
C ALA A 289 10.87 -14.36 -1.91
N LEU A 290 9.75 -14.12 -2.64
CA LEU A 290 9.80 -13.70 -4.04
C LEU A 290 10.46 -12.32 -4.23
N MET A 291 10.39 -11.47 -3.21
CA MET A 291 11.09 -10.18 -3.16
C MET A 291 12.55 -10.32 -2.68
N GLU A 292 13.04 -11.53 -2.48
CA GLU A 292 14.36 -11.79 -1.88
C GLU A 292 14.50 -11.18 -0.46
N CYS A 293 13.37 -10.98 0.24
CA CYS A 293 13.33 -10.52 1.63
C CYS A 293 13.23 -11.71 2.58
N THR A 294 13.82 -11.57 3.78
CA THR A 294 13.68 -12.56 4.86
C THR A 294 12.39 -12.29 5.64
N PRO A 295 11.40 -13.18 5.64
CA PRO A 295 10.15 -12.94 6.35
C PRO A 295 10.33 -13.10 7.86
N HIS A 296 10.11 -12.04 8.63
CA HIS A 296 9.98 -12.10 10.08
C HIS A 296 8.52 -12.05 10.51
N HIS A 297 8.12 -13.08 11.26
CA HIS A 297 6.80 -13.11 11.89
C HIS A 297 6.91 -12.47 13.27
N ASN A 298 6.34 -11.29 13.44
CA ASN A 298 6.37 -10.54 14.68
C ASN A 298 5.01 -10.65 15.39
N THR A 299 5.00 -11.11 16.63
CA THR A 299 3.82 -11.20 17.48
C THR A 299 3.83 -10.19 18.61
N THR A 300 5.01 -9.78 19.05
CA THR A 300 5.20 -8.90 20.21
C THR A 300 4.81 -7.46 19.88
N ASP A 301 5.24 -6.97 18.74
CA ASP A 301 5.07 -5.56 18.34
C ASP A 301 3.81 -5.34 17.49
N LEU A 302 3.10 -6.43 17.14
CA LEU A 302 1.87 -6.37 16.36
C LEU A 302 0.86 -5.32 16.90
N PRO A 303 0.56 -5.24 18.22
CA PRO A 303 -0.38 -4.25 18.72
C PRO A 303 0.12 -2.82 18.52
N ALA A 304 1.42 -2.58 18.71
CA ALA A 304 2.04 -1.27 18.58
C ALA A 304 2.04 -0.80 17.11
N LEU A 305 2.42 -1.69 16.20
CA LEU A 305 2.45 -1.41 14.77
C LEU A 305 1.04 -1.29 14.17
N TYR A 306 0.09 -2.11 14.64
CA TYR A 306 -1.31 -1.98 14.27
C TYR A 306 -1.87 -0.62 14.71
N TRP A 307 -1.61 -0.20 15.96
CA TRP A 307 -2.02 1.10 16.48
C TRP A 307 -1.43 2.26 15.68
N ALA A 308 -0.16 2.20 15.34
CA ALA A 308 0.51 3.22 14.54
C ALA A 308 0.00 3.30 13.09
N GLY A 309 -0.60 2.21 12.58
CA GLY A 309 -1.22 2.15 11.25
C GLY A 309 -2.63 2.76 11.19
N ILE A 310 -3.25 3.10 12.33
CA ILE A 310 -4.52 3.82 12.34
C ILE A 310 -4.29 5.25 11.86
N PRO A 311 -5.06 5.76 10.88
CA PRO A 311 -4.92 7.13 10.39
C PRO A 311 -4.90 8.18 11.50
N GLY A 312 -3.85 8.98 11.55
CA GLY A 312 -3.61 9.99 12.58
C GLY A 312 -2.68 9.55 13.73
N ASN A 313 -2.33 8.27 13.81
CA ASN A 313 -1.44 7.73 14.86
C ASN A 313 -0.01 7.47 14.38
N GLU A 314 0.36 7.84 13.15
CA GLU A 314 1.67 7.56 12.54
C GLU A 314 2.84 8.10 13.39
N ALA A 315 2.62 9.17 14.13
CA ALA A 315 3.64 9.75 15.01
C ALA A 315 3.92 8.90 16.27
N ASP A 316 3.12 7.88 16.55
CA ASP A 316 3.32 6.95 17.66
C ASP A 316 4.10 5.69 17.24
N PHE A 317 4.57 5.64 16.01
CA PHE A 317 5.35 4.53 15.50
C PHE A 317 6.64 4.30 16.31
N PRO A 318 6.94 3.06 16.76
CA PRO A 318 8.15 2.76 17.54
C PRO A 318 9.41 2.93 16.68
N ALA A 319 10.32 3.80 17.11
CA ALA A 319 11.51 4.15 16.32
C ALA A 319 12.49 2.97 16.13
N GLU A 320 12.49 2.00 17.03
CA GLU A 320 13.33 0.80 16.97
C GLU A 320 12.94 -0.15 15.84
N GLU A 321 11.68 -0.11 15.39
CA GLU A 321 11.18 -0.91 14.28
C GLU A 321 11.50 -0.28 12.90
N THR A 322 12.46 0.61 12.82
CA THR A 322 12.83 1.30 11.59
C THR A 322 14.28 1.08 11.21
N PHE A 323 14.55 0.95 9.92
CA PHE A 323 15.90 0.91 9.36
C PHE A 323 16.23 2.18 8.57
N TYR A 324 17.53 2.51 8.47
CA TYR A 324 18.00 3.65 7.71
C TYR A 324 18.30 3.28 6.27
N THR A 325 17.84 4.14 5.35
CA THR A 325 18.05 3.99 3.91
C THR A 325 18.00 5.37 3.24
N PHE A 326 18.06 5.42 1.92
CA PHE A 326 17.85 6.65 1.15
C PHE A 326 16.43 6.70 0.59
N THR A 327 15.93 7.92 0.37
CA THR A 327 14.55 8.15 -0.11
C THR A 327 14.22 7.32 -1.37
N GLY A 328 15.14 7.25 -2.34
CA GLY A 328 14.94 6.48 -3.56
C GLY A 328 14.79 4.98 -3.32
N GLN A 329 15.57 4.42 -2.39
CA GLN A 329 15.51 3.01 -2.01
C GLN A 329 14.22 2.70 -1.23
N ALA A 330 13.84 3.59 -0.28
CA ALA A 330 12.58 3.46 0.45
C ALA A 330 11.36 3.43 -0.48
N LEU A 331 11.35 4.28 -1.52
CA LEU A 331 10.28 4.32 -2.51
C LEU A 331 10.16 3.06 -3.38
N CYS A 332 11.21 2.23 -3.48
CA CYS A 332 11.14 0.96 -4.19
C CYS A 332 10.13 -0.02 -3.55
N PHE A 333 9.84 0.14 -2.27
CA PHE A 333 8.83 -0.66 -1.55
C PHE A 333 7.40 -0.14 -1.73
N PHE A 334 7.20 1.00 -2.39
CA PHE A 334 5.86 1.48 -2.71
C PHE A 334 5.30 0.69 -3.89
N THR A 335 4.08 0.18 -3.72
CA THR A 335 3.31 -0.40 -4.83
C THR A 335 2.79 0.71 -5.72
N ALA A 336 2.82 0.50 -7.03
CA ALA A 336 2.25 1.43 -8.01
C ALA A 336 0.90 0.95 -8.54
N GLU A 337 0.59 -0.32 -8.33
CA GLU A 337 -0.65 -0.93 -8.80
C GLU A 337 -1.84 -0.40 -8.00
N THR A 338 -2.91 -0.06 -8.72
CA THR A 338 -4.19 0.34 -8.14
C THR A 338 -5.32 -0.40 -8.85
N CYS A 339 -6.47 -0.56 -8.19
CA CYS A 339 -7.65 -1.08 -8.83
C CYS A 339 -8.15 -0.17 -9.94
N TYR A 340 -8.50 -0.75 -11.08
CA TYR A 340 -9.17 -0.02 -12.14
C TYR A 340 -10.50 0.54 -11.65
N ARG A 341 -10.80 1.79 -12.07
CA ARG A 341 -12.11 2.42 -11.82
C ARG A 341 -13.05 2.14 -12.98
N ASN A 342 -14.32 1.93 -12.68
CA ASN A 342 -15.35 1.79 -13.68
C ASN A 342 -15.50 3.11 -14.48
N SER A 343 -15.75 2.98 -15.77
CA SER A 343 -16.11 4.14 -16.60
C SER A 343 -17.52 4.60 -16.27
N LEU A 344 -17.68 5.90 -16.02
CA LEU A 344 -18.99 6.53 -15.84
C LEU A 344 -19.64 6.75 -17.21
N SER A 345 -20.16 5.70 -17.80
CA SER A 345 -20.79 5.72 -19.12
C SER A 345 -21.82 4.61 -19.23
N PRO A 346 -23.01 4.87 -19.87
CA PRO A 346 -24.01 3.82 -20.10
C PRO A 346 -23.55 2.76 -21.11
N PHE A 347 -22.53 3.05 -21.93
CA PHE A 347 -22.06 2.18 -23.01
C PHE A 347 -20.69 1.54 -22.71
N GLY A 348 -20.53 0.90 -21.59
CA GLY A 348 -19.32 0.16 -21.28
C GLY A 348 -19.47 -1.35 -21.46
N ILE A 349 -18.37 -2.04 -21.48
CA ILE A 349 -18.29 -3.51 -21.48
C ILE A 349 -17.71 -3.98 -20.15
N ARG A 350 -18.18 -5.13 -19.68
CA ARG A 350 -17.66 -5.77 -18.49
C ARG A 350 -16.46 -6.64 -18.83
N MET A 351 -15.42 -6.42 -18.08
CA MET A 351 -14.16 -7.15 -18.11
C MET A 351 -13.80 -7.59 -16.69
N VAL A 352 -12.71 -8.28 -16.54
CA VAL A 352 -12.16 -8.70 -15.25
C VAL A 352 -10.70 -8.30 -15.18
N ASP A 353 -10.31 -7.72 -14.06
CA ASP A 353 -8.89 -7.55 -13.75
C ASP A 353 -8.25 -8.92 -13.54
N ARG A 354 -7.13 -9.18 -14.20
CA ARG A 354 -6.46 -10.48 -14.14
C ARG A 354 -5.73 -10.74 -12.82
N LEU A 355 -5.33 -9.68 -12.12
CA LEU A 355 -4.60 -9.79 -10.87
C LEU A 355 -5.56 -9.99 -9.69
N THR A 356 -6.53 -9.11 -9.56
CA THR A 356 -7.45 -9.07 -8.41
C THR A 356 -8.73 -9.87 -8.61
N GLY A 357 -9.07 -10.22 -9.86
CA GLY A 357 -10.36 -10.81 -10.19
C GLY A 357 -11.52 -9.81 -10.20
N LYS A 358 -11.26 -8.53 -9.95
CA LYS A 358 -12.27 -7.48 -9.85
C LYS A 358 -13.00 -7.29 -11.18
N PRO A 359 -14.36 -7.32 -11.20
CA PRO A 359 -15.13 -6.91 -12.35
C PRO A 359 -14.93 -5.42 -12.64
N VAL A 360 -14.63 -5.10 -13.89
CA VAL A 360 -14.37 -3.72 -14.34
C VAL A 360 -15.29 -3.39 -15.50
N PHE A 361 -15.95 -2.25 -15.43
CA PHE A 361 -16.80 -1.73 -16.48
C PHE A 361 -16.06 -0.65 -17.28
N LEU A 362 -15.78 -0.91 -18.56
CA LEU A 362 -14.94 -0.07 -19.40
C LEU A 362 -15.71 0.44 -20.62
N ASP A 363 -15.80 1.74 -20.77
CA ASP A 363 -16.24 2.37 -22.03
C ASP A 363 -15.04 2.54 -22.96
N ILE A 364 -15.03 1.73 -24.01
CA ILE A 364 -13.99 1.75 -25.06
C ILE A 364 -14.44 2.51 -26.31
N SER A 365 -15.54 3.27 -26.24
CA SER A 365 -16.16 3.96 -27.38
C SER A 365 -16.37 5.44 -27.14
N ASP A 366 -17.31 5.79 -26.27
CA ASP A 366 -17.81 7.16 -26.11
C ASP A 366 -16.93 7.99 -25.21
N LEU A 367 -16.49 7.44 -24.09
CA LEU A 367 -15.62 8.13 -23.15
C LEU A 367 -14.25 8.48 -23.76
N PRO A 368 -13.55 7.57 -24.46
CA PRO A 368 -12.32 7.92 -25.17
C PRO A 368 -12.52 8.99 -26.24
N MET A 369 -13.66 8.97 -26.94
CA MET A 369 -13.98 10.01 -27.92
C MET A 369 -14.25 11.36 -27.26
N LYS A 370 -15.02 11.39 -26.16
CA LYS A 370 -15.26 12.62 -25.39
C LYS A 370 -13.97 13.21 -24.80
N LYS A 371 -13.01 12.35 -24.44
CA LYS A 371 -11.69 12.77 -23.95
C LYS A 371 -10.69 13.13 -25.07
N GLY A 372 -11.10 13.08 -26.34
CA GLY A 372 -10.22 13.36 -27.48
C GLY A 372 -9.12 12.33 -27.72
N ILE A 373 -9.18 11.16 -27.09
CA ILE A 373 -8.20 10.07 -27.26
C ILE A 373 -8.37 9.40 -28.62
N VAL A 374 -9.61 9.26 -29.10
CA VAL A 374 -9.96 8.71 -30.41
C VAL A 374 -10.93 9.65 -31.12
N THR A 375 -10.90 9.64 -32.46
CA THR A 375 -11.73 10.51 -33.32
C THR A 375 -13.03 9.85 -33.77
N ASN A 376 -13.14 8.54 -33.65
CA ASN A 376 -14.32 7.78 -34.08
C ASN A 376 -14.49 6.51 -33.23
N ARG A 377 -15.65 5.83 -33.42
CA ARG A 377 -15.99 4.60 -32.69
C ARG A 377 -15.55 3.32 -33.38
N ASN A 378 -14.83 3.40 -34.50
CA ASN A 378 -14.38 2.22 -35.23
C ASN A 378 -13.40 1.40 -34.40
N LYS A 379 -13.56 0.08 -34.44
CA LYS A 379 -12.71 -0.84 -33.70
C LYS A 379 -12.05 -1.83 -34.66
N PHE A 380 -10.75 -1.96 -34.52
CA PHE A 380 -9.98 -2.93 -35.27
C PHE A 380 -9.41 -3.98 -34.30
N ILE A 381 -9.82 -5.23 -34.46
CA ILE A 381 -9.42 -6.34 -33.59
C ILE A 381 -8.47 -7.24 -34.37
N LEU A 382 -7.19 -7.22 -34.00
CA LEU A 382 -6.14 -8.01 -34.62
C LEU A 382 -5.62 -9.07 -33.65
N GLY A 383 -5.29 -10.24 -34.18
CA GLY A 383 -4.66 -11.31 -33.42
C GLY A 383 -4.44 -12.55 -34.28
N PRO A 384 -3.50 -13.45 -33.93
CA PRO A 384 -3.27 -14.69 -34.65
C PRO A 384 -4.47 -15.65 -34.56
N SER A 385 -4.43 -16.73 -35.32
CA SER A 385 -5.44 -17.80 -35.23
C SER A 385 -5.46 -18.38 -33.82
N GLY A 386 -6.64 -18.68 -33.28
CA GLY A 386 -6.80 -19.22 -31.91
C GLY A 386 -6.66 -18.21 -30.78
N SER A 387 -6.41 -16.91 -31.04
CA SER A 387 -6.23 -15.88 -30.00
C SER A 387 -7.51 -15.40 -29.31
N GLY A 388 -8.66 -15.97 -29.64
CA GLY A 388 -9.94 -15.59 -29.01
C GLY A 388 -10.63 -14.37 -29.63
N LYS A 389 -10.20 -13.88 -30.82
CA LYS A 389 -10.82 -12.70 -31.49
C LYS A 389 -12.34 -12.81 -31.62
N SER A 390 -12.82 -13.90 -32.16
CA SER A 390 -14.27 -14.13 -32.37
C SER A 390 -15.03 -14.17 -31.05
N PHE A 391 -14.45 -14.78 -30.02
CA PHE A 391 -15.04 -14.80 -28.67
C PHE A 391 -15.15 -13.38 -28.11
N PHE A 392 -14.07 -12.60 -28.18
CA PHE A 392 -14.05 -11.22 -27.70
C PHE A 392 -15.03 -10.33 -28.50
N THR A 393 -15.05 -10.47 -29.83
CA THR A 393 -15.99 -9.70 -30.68
C THR A 393 -17.43 -10.04 -30.35
N ASN A 394 -17.77 -11.33 -30.17
CA ASN A 394 -19.12 -11.73 -29.77
C ASN A 394 -19.49 -11.20 -28.39
N HIS A 395 -18.56 -11.20 -27.46
CA HIS A 395 -18.75 -10.61 -26.13
C HIS A 395 -19.08 -9.11 -26.21
N LEU A 396 -18.32 -8.34 -27.04
CA LEU A 396 -18.58 -6.93 -27.29
C LEU A 396 -19.98 -6.68 -27.90
N VAL A 397 -20.29 -7.39 -28.99
CA VAL A 397 -21.58 -7.23 -29.70
C VAL A 397 -22.74 -7.55 -28.75
N ARG A 398 -22.65 -8.62 -27.99
CA ARG A 398 -23.67 -9.00 -27.01
C ARG A 398 -23.87 -7.92 -25.96
N GLN A 399 -22.79 -7.40 -25.38
CA GLN A 399 -22.87 -6.39 -24.33
C GLN A 399 -23.46 -5.06 -24.85
N TYR A 400 -23.10 -4.66 -26.06
CA TYR A 400 -23.73 -3.49 -26.67
C TYR A 400 -25.20 -3.72 -27.00
N TRP A 401 -25.57 -4.88 -27.53
CA TRP A 401 -26.95 -5.24 -27.82
C TRP A 401 -27.85 -5.19 -26.60
N GLU A 402 -27.37 -5.64 -25.46
CA GLU A 402 -28.13 -5.64 -24.21
C GLU A 402 -28.38 -4.23 -23.63
N LYS A 403 -27.72 -3.22 -24.16
CA LYS A 403 -27.82 -1.83 -23.70
C LYS A 403 -28.54 -0.89 -24.67
N VAL A 404 -28.88 -1.38 -25.83
CA VAL A 404 -29.69 -0.68 -26.82
C VAL A 404 -31.15 -1.11 -26.69
#